data_49a77066caee70b081cddbb3d6eb7948
#
_entry.id   49a77066caee70b081cddbb3d6eb7948
#
_cell.length_a   1.000
_cell.length_b   1.000
_cell.length_c   1.000
_cell.angle_alpha   90.00
_cell.angle_beta   90.00
_cell.angle_gamma   90.00
#
_symmetry.space_group_name_H-M   'P 1'
#
loop_
_entity.id
_entity.type
_entity.pdbx_description
1 polymer ?
#
loop_
_entity_poly.entity_id
_entity_poly.type
_entity_poly.pdbx_seq_one_letter_code
_entity_poly.pdbx_strand_id
1 'polypeptide(L)'
;IKKIGPIKKIGDVDIVIGGRQAIDGDTAQVGPQVAQKLGLNQVTYAEEILKIENGIATIRRHIDGGVETVEAPLPVVITVNGSAAPCRPCNAKLVMKYKYATCPMERKGNEPWSNLYDERPYLTLNQWSVADVNGDPQQCGLSGSPTKVKAVQNIVFQAKESKTLTSADADVENLVKELIDEKIIG
;
A
#
# COMPACT_ATOMS: atom_id res chain seq x y z
N ILE A 1 -23.48 2.14 1.07
CA ILE A 1 -22.13 1.56 1.19
C ILE A 1 -22.11 0.30 0.35
N LYS A 2 -21.80 0.44 -0.94
CA LYS A 2 -21.87 -0.69 -1.87
C LYS A 2 -20.47 -1.19 -2.19
N LYS A 3 -20.14 -2.33 -1.61
CA LYS A 3 -19.34 -3.41 -2.19
C LYS A 3 -17.89 -3.09 -2.55
N ILE A 4 -17.00 -3.35 -1.63
CA ILE A 4 -15.66 -3.79 -2.01
C ILE A 4 -15.81 -5.28 -2.34
N GLY A 5 -16.28 -5.52 -3.58
CA GLY A 5 -16.66 -6.83 -4.07
C GLY A 5 -15.62 -7.92 -3.84
N PRO A 6 -14.30 -7.67 -4.15
CA PRO A 6 -13.27 -8.67 -3.96
C PRO A 6 -13.13 -9.15 -2.52
N ILE A 7 -13.13 -8.26 -1.54
CA ILE A 7 -12.99 -8.64 -0.12
C ILE A 7 -14.19 -9.43 0.34
N LYS A 8 -15.40 -9.03 -0.03
CA LYS A 8 -16.62 -9.79 0.28
C LYS A 8 -16.69 -11.16 -0.40
N LYS A 9 -16.08 -11.31 -1.57
CA LYS A 9 -16.02 -12.59 -2.27
C LYS A 9 -15.02 -13.56 -1.64
N ILE A 10 -13.97 -13.07 -0.99
CA ILE A 10 -13.00 -13.88 -0.25
C ILE A 10 -13.64 -14.48 1.00
N GLY A 11 -14.59 -13.78 1.62
CA GLY A 11 -15.28 -14.20 2.85
C GLY A 11 -14.86 -13.38 4.07
N ASP A 12 -14.89 -13.98 5.23
CA ASP A 12 -14.54 -13.33 6.48
C ASP A 12 -13.03 -13.03 6.52
N VAL A 13 -12.70 -11.78 6.74
CA VAL A 13 -11.32 -11.27 6.76
C VAL A 13 -11.13 -10.48 8.04
N ASP A 14 -10.14 -10.87 8.83
CA ASP A 14 -9.82 -10.20 10.09
C ASP A 14 -8.93 -8.97 9.86
N ILE A 15 -8.03 -9.02 8.89
CA ILE A 15 -7.10 -7.94 8.59
C ILE A 15 -7.04 -7.68 7.09
N VAL A 16 -7.20 -6.42 6.70
CA VAL A 16 -6.94 -5.93 5.34
C VAL A 16 -5.65 -5.11 5.38
N ILE A 17 -4.63 -5.54 4.65
CA ILE A 17 -3.33 -4.87 4.62
C ILE A 17 -3.14 -4.20 3.26
N GLY A 18 -2.76 -2.92 3.28
CA GLY A 18 -2.38 -2.15 2.11
C GLY A 18 -1.06 -1.41 2.30
N GLY A 19 -0.49 -0.92 1.22
CA GLY A 19 0.61 0.03 1.28
C GLY A 19 0.15 1.40 1.79
N ARG A 20 1.10 2.23 2.20
CA ARG A 20 0.84 3.60 2.69
C ARG A 20 0.08 4.42 1.66
N GLN A 21 0.57 4.44 0.43
CA GLN A 21 -0.01 5.23 -0.65
C GLN A 21 0.42 4.69 -2.02
N ALA A 22 -0.34 5.03 -3.07
CA ALA A 22 0.03 4.80 -4.45
C ALA A 22 0.86 5.99 -4.97
N ILE A 23 1.84 5.71 -5.82
CA ILE A 23 2.79 6.72 -6.33
C ILE A 23 2.21 7.62 -7.43
N ASP A 24 1.07 7.24 -8.00
CA ASP A 24 0.42 7.97 -9.10
C ASP A 24 -0.28 9.26 -8.65
N GLY A 25 -0.96 9.20 -7.50
CA GLY A 25 -1.70 10.36 -6.97
C GLY A 25 -1.18 10.88 -5.63
N ASP A 26 -0.36 10.12 -4.96
CA ASP A 26 0.35 10.46 -3.71
C ASP A 26 -0.54 10.99 -2.56
N THR A 27 -1.81 10.59 -2.57
CA THR A 27 -2.83 11.12 -1.65
C THR A 27 -3.11 10.24 -0.44
N ALA A 28 -2.57 9.02 -0.37
CA ALA A 28 -2.76 8.04 0.71
C ALA A 28 -4.23 7.70 1.04
N GLN A 29 -5.17 7.91 0.13
CA GLN A 29 -6.60 7.81 0.39
C GLN A 29 -7.17 6.39 0.28
N VAL A 30 -6.53 5.48 -0.46
CA VAL A 30 -7.10 4.16 -0.81
C VAL A 30 -7.38 3.34 0.44
N GLY A 31 -6.40 3.20 1.36
CA GLY A 31 -6.58 2.46 2.61
C GLY A 31 -7.74 3.00 3.47
N PRO A 32 -7.75 4.29 3.82
CA PRO A 32 -8.84 4.92 4.56
C PRO A 32 -10.20 4.79 3.89
N GLN A 33 -10.28 4.93 2.55
CA GLN A 33 -11.54 4.74 1.82
C GLN A 33 -12.03 3.29 1.85
N VAL A 34 -11.11 2.32 1.77
CA VAL A 34 -11.44 0.90 1.94
C VAL A 34 -12.04 0.65 3.32
N ALA A 35 -11.38 1.16 4.38
CA ALA A 35 -11.87 1.05 5.75
C ALA A 35 -13.27 1.65 5.91
N GLN A 36 -13.47 2.88 5.43
CA GLN A 36 -14.76 3.56 5.45
C GLN A 36 -15.85 2.78 4.71
N LYS A 37 -15.54 2.23 3.54
CA LYS A 37 -16.51 1.46 2.74
C LYS A 37 -16.86 0.11 3.35
N LEU A 38 -15.96 -0.49 4.09
CA LEU A 38 -16.18 -1.73 4.82
C LEU A 38 -16.83 -1.50 6.19
N GLY A 39 -16.79 -0.28 6.73
CA GLY A 39 -17.21 0.03 8.09
C GLY A 39 -16.26 -0.54 9.14
N LEU A 40 -14.96 -0.60 8.83
CA LEU A 40 -13.92 -1.16 9.67
C LEU A 40 -13.08 -0.06 10.32
N ASN A 41 -12.52 -0.39 11.47
CA ASN A 41 -11.45 0.42 12.06
C ASN A 41 -10.22 0.45 11.14
N GLN A 42 -9.40 1.47 11.27
CA GLN A 42 -8.16 1.58 10.50
C GLN A 42 -6.99 2.00 11.37
N VAL A 43 -5.82 1.47 11.04
CA VAL A 43 -4.53 1.93 11.57
C VAL A 43 -3.63 2.24 10.38
N THR A 44 -3.29 3.51 10.24
CA THR A 44 -2.43 3.98 9.15
C THR A 44 -0.98 4.07 9.59
N TYR A 45 -0.05 4.03 8.62
CA TYR A 45 1.40 4.14 8.84
C TYR A 45 1.96 3.08 9.82
N ALA A 46 1.40 1.88 9.82
CA ALA A 46 1.87 0.79 10.68
C ALA A 46 3.29 0.37 10.34
N GLU A 47 4.08 0.14 11.37
CA GLU A 47 5.45 -0.36 11.27
C GLU A 47 5.55 -1.82 11.72
N GLU A 48 4.77 -2.19 12.73
CA GLU A 48 4.82 -3.53 13.31
C GLU A 48 3.50 -3.91 13.98
N ILE A 49 3.07 -5.15 13.78
CA ILE A 49 2.02 -5.78 14.58
C ILE A 49 2.70 -6.49 15.74
N LEU A 50 2.59 -5.93 16.93
CA LEU A 50 3.26 -6.45 18.13
C LEU A 50 2.62 -7.74 18.63
N LYS A 51 1.27 -7.78 18.64
CA LYS A 51 0.51 -8.97 19.01
C LYS A 51 -0.92 -8.91 18.50
N ILE A 52 -1.56 -10.07 18.45
CA ILE A 52 -2.99 -10.23 18.19
C ILE A 52 -3.51 -11.19 19.24
N GLU A 53 -4.35 -10.70 20.14
CA GLU A 53 -4.91 -11.49 21.23
C GLU A 53 -6.37 -11.07 21.49
N ASN A 54 -7.23 -12.05 21.78
CA ASN A 54 -8.64 -11.82 22.14
C ASN A 54 -9.40 -10.91 21.15
N GLY A 55 -9.09 -10.99 19.84
CA GLY A 55 -9.72 -10.17 18.82
C GLY A 55 -9.24 -8.72 18.77
N ILE A 56 -8.12 -8.41 19.42
CA ILE A 56 -7.47 -7.09 19.43
C ILE A 56 -6.08 -7.19 18.85
N ALA A 57 -5.76 -6.33 17.90
CA ALA A 57 -4.41 -6.15 17.35
C ALA A 57 -3.74 -4.95 18.03
N THR A 58 -2.54 -5.18 18.60
CA THR A 58 -1.67 -4.13 19.13
C THR A 58 -0.63 -3.79 18.07
N ILE A 59 -0.63 -2.56 17.60
CA ILE A 59 0.10 -2.12 16.41
C ILE A 59 0.93 -0.90 16.76
N ARG A 60 2.23 -0.94 16.42
CA ARG A 60 3.11 0.24 16.43
C ARG A 60 3.01 0.95 15.10
N ARG A 61 2.76 2.25 15.13
CA ARG A 61 2.64 3.09 13.94
C ARG A 61 3.48 4.36 14.03
N HIS A 62 3.85 4.87 12.88
CA HIS A 62 4.55 6.14 12.75
C HIS A 62 3.56 7.31 12.79
N ILE A 63 3.93 8.38 13.48
CA ILE A 63 3.23 9.67 13.51
C ILE A 63 4.24 10.79 13.33
N ASP A 64 3.76 12.00 13.06
CA ASP A 64 4.62 13.17 13.03
C ASP A 64 5.29 13.38 14.39
N GLY A 65 6.61 13.37 14.38
CA GLY A 65 7.42 13.52 15.60
C GLY A 65 7.68 12.24 16.40
N GLY A 66 7.28 11.05 15.91
CA GLY A 66 7.61 9.81 16.61
C GLY A 66 6.82 8.58 16.23
N VAL A 67 6.61 7.73 17.20
CA VAL A 67 5.85 6.49 17.08
C VAL A 67 4.85 6.38 18.21
N GLU A 68 3.72 5.74 17.94
CA GLU A 68 2.75 5.38 18.97
C GLU A 68 2.33 3.92 18.84
N THR A 69 1.85 3.36 19.94
CA THR A 69 1.28 2.02 19.96
C THR A 69 -0.21 2.12 20.22
N VAL A 70 -1.00 1.53 19.32
CA VAL A 70 -2.46 1.56 19.38
C VAL A 70 -3.02 0.16 19.46
N GLU A 71 -4.19 0.02 20.08
CA GLU A 71 -4.99 -1.20 20.08
C GLU A 71 -6.21 -1.01 19.19
N ALA A 72 -6.43 -1.96 18.29
CA ALA A 72 -7.56 -1.94 17.37
C ALA A 72 -8.29 -3.28 17.39
N PRO A 73 -9.62 -3.28 17.59
CA PRO A 73 -10.41 -4.50 17.49
C PRO A 73 -10.45 -4.99 16.03
N LEU A 74 -10.40 -6.30 15.87
CA LEU A 74 -10.59 -6.97 14.58
C LEU A 74 -12.10 -7.00 14.22
N PRO A 75 -12.44 -6.93 12.93
CA PRO A 75 -11.54 -6.75 11.78
C PRO A 75 -11.03 -5.31 11.61
N VAL A 76 -9.81 -5.17 11.09
CA VAL A 76 -9.12 -3.88 10.94
C VAL A 76 -8.46 -3.72 9.57
N VAL A 77 -8.41 -2.49 9.06
CA VAL A 77 -7.62 -2.12 7.87
C VAL A 77 -6.31 -1.48 8.33
N ILE A 78 -5.20 -1.97 7.81
CA ILE A 78 -3.87 -1.49 8.16
C ILE A 78 -3.17 -0.98 6.90
N THR A 79 -2.59 0.21 6.94
CA THR A 79 -1.67 0.68 5.90
C THR A 79 -0.24 0.69 6.44
N VAL A 80 0.67 0.09 5.69
CA VAL A 80 2.05 -0.17 6.13
C VAL A 80 2.97 0.96 5.68
N ASN A 81 3.78 1.48 6.60
CA ASN A 81 4.78 2.50 6.32
C ASN A 81 6.08 1.90 5.77
N GLY A 82 6.86 2.72 5.05
CA GLY A 82 8.15 2.31 4.52
C GLY A 82 9.23 2.04 5.57
N SER A 83 9.04 2.53 6.80
CA SER A 83 9.91 2.25 7.95
C SER A 83 9.65 0.89 8.62
N ALA A 84 8.63 0.14 8.18
CA ALA A 84 8.40 -1.22 8.64
C ALA A 84 9.59 -2.13 8.35
N ALA A 85 9.71 -3.20 9.12
CA ALA A 85 10.78 -4.18 8.92
C ALA A 85 10.81 -4.71 7.48
N PRO A 86 11.99 -4.94 6.91
CA PRO A 86 12.12 -5.45 5.54
C PRO A 86 11.46 -6.82 5.41
N CYS A 87 10.96 -7.12 4.21
CA CYS A 87 10.35 -8.40 3.91
C CYS A 87 11.35 -9.54 4.09
N ARG A 88 10.86 -10.67 4.58
CA ARG A 88 11.65 -11.91 4.62
C ARG A 88 12.03 -12.32 3.19
N PRO A 89 13.19 -12.96 2.98
CA PRO A 89 13.53 -13.55 1.70
C PRO A 89 12.52 -14.63 1.31
N CYS A 90 12.31 -14.80 0.00
CA CYS A 90 11.41 -15.81 -0.52
C CYS A 90 11.85 -17.22 -0.10
N ASN A 91 10.89 -18.07 0.30
CA ASN A 91 11.15 -19.46 0.55
C ASN A 91 11.36 -20.21 -0.78
N ALA A 92 12.56 -20.74 -1.00
CA ALA A 92 12.92 -21.42 -2.26
C ALA A 92 11.97 -22.57 -2.63
N LYS A 93 11.50 -23.36 -1.65
CA LYS A 93 10.53 -24.44 -1.90
C LYS A 93 9.20 -23.90 -2.43
N LEU A 94 8.72 -22.78 -1.86
CA LEU A 94 7.48 -22.15 -2.30
C LEU A 94 7.65 -21.52 -3.68
N VAL A 95 8.76 -20.84 -3.93
CA VAL A 95 9.07 -20.29 -5.26
C VAL A 95 9.04 -21.40 -6.31
N MET A 96 9.69 -22.53 -6.05
CA MET A 96 9.69 -23.66 -6.96
C MET A 96 8.31 -24.32 -7.09
N LYS A 97 7.56 -24.44 -5.99
CA LYS A 97 6.20 -25.01 -6.00
C LYS A 97 5.25 -24.22 -6.92
N TYR A 98 5.34 -22.90 -6.88
CA TYR A 98 4.45 -21.99 -7.62
C TYR A 98 5.07 -21.40 -8.89
N LYS A 99 6.21 -21.92 -9.34
CA LYS A 99 6.97 -21.39 -10.50
C LYS A 99 6.12 -21.17 -11.75
N TYR A 100 5.16 -22.05 -12.00
CA TYR A 100 4.30 -22.03 -13.18
C TYR A 100 2.87 -21.57 -12.86
N ALA A 101 2.65 -20.96 -11.69
CA ALA A 101 1.34 -20.44 -11.35
C ALA A 101 0.94 -19.30 -12.28
N THR A 102 -0.24 -19.39 -12.88
CA THR A 102 -0.77 -18.40 -13.81
C THR A 102 -2.30 -18.39 -13.83
N CYS A 103 -2.90 -17.33 -14.30
CA CYS A 103 -4.34 -17.30 -14.53
C CYS A 103 -4.70 -17.92 -15.89
N PRO A 104 -5.92 -18.46 -16.07
CA PRO A 104 -6.33 -19.09 -17.33
C PRO A 104 -6.21 -18.18 -18.56
N MET A 105 -6.41 -16.86 -18.40
CA MET A 105 -6.35 -15.88 -19.49
C MET A 105 -4.93 -15.67 -20.04
N GLU A 106 -3.91 -15.95 -19.24
CA GLU A 106 -2.50 -15.78 -19.63
C GLU A 106 -1.91 -17.04 -20.26
N ARG A 107 -2.64 -18.18 -20.19
CA ARG A 107 -2.18 -19.47 -20.72
C ARG A 107 -2.27 -19.46 -22.25
N LYS A 108 -1.17 -19.79 -22.92
CA LYS A 108 -1.12 -19.90 -24.39
C LYS A 108 -1.53 -21.28 -24.88
N GLY A 109 -1.61 -22.27 -24.00
CA GLY A 109 -2.04 -23.64 -24.31
C GLY A 109 -1.00 -24.53 -24.98
N ASN A 110 0.15 -23.99 -25.32
CA ASN A 110 1.27 -24.69 -25.95
C ASN A 110 2.54 -24.76 -25.09
N GLU A 111 2.42 -24.40 -23.81
CA GLU A 111 3.53 -24.51 -22.86
C GLU A 111 3.87 -25.97 -22.57
N PRO A 112 5.16 -26.31 -22.47
CA PRO A 112 5.61 -27.69 -22.17
C PRO A 112 5.07 -28.27 -20.86
N TRP A 113 4.59 -27.38 -20.00
CA TRP A 113 4.05 -27.71 -18.67
C TRP A 113 2.52 -27.56 -18.56
N SER A 114 1.80 -27.50 -19.69
CA SER A 114 0.33 -27.28 -19.68
C SER A 114 -0.43 -28.35 -18.89
N ASN A 115 0.04 -29.60 -18.88
CA ASN A 115 -0.53 -30.70 -18.12
C ASN A 115 -0.45 -30.49 -16.60
N LEU A 116 0.46 -29.65 -16.12
CA LEU A 116 0.61 -29.41 -14.68
C LEU A 116 -0.61 -28.72 -14.06
N TYR A 117 -1.42 -27.99 -14.82
CA TYR A 117 -2.60 -27.31 -14.30
C TYR A 117 -3.73 -28.28 -13.91
N ASP A 118 -3.81 -29.42 -14.59
CA ASP A 118 -4.76 -30.49 -14.26
C ASP A 118 -4.25 -31.31 -13.06
N GLU A 119 -2.95 -31.62 -13.05
CA GLU A 119 -2.32 -32.38 -11.97
C GLU A 119 -2.18 -31.58 -10.68
N ARG A 120 -2.04 -30.24 -10.79
CA ARG A 120 -1.75 -29.32 -9.69
C ARG A 120 -2.65 -28.10 -9.72
N PRO A 121 -3.92 -28.23 -9.34
CA PRO A 121 -4.90 -27.13 -9.39
C PRO A 121 -4.48 -25.86 -8.65
N TYR A 122 -3.59 -25.98 -7.65
CA TYR A 122 -3.05 -24.82 -6.91
C TYR A 122 -2.18 -23.88 -7.76
N LEU A 123 -1.80 -24.29 -8.97
CA LEU A 123 -1.11 -23.43 -9.93
C LEU A 123 -2.05 -22.52 -10.72
N THR A 124 -3.35 -22.73 -10.59
CA THR A 124 -4.35 -21.87 -11.25
C THR A 124 -4.67 -20.68 -10.35
N LEU A 125 -4.31 -19.48 -10.81
CA LEU A 125 -4.62 -18.23 -10.12
C LEU A 125 -6.05 -17.80 -10.47
N ASN A 126 -6.82 -17.43 -9.44
CA ASN A 126 -8.14 -16.87 -9.65
C ASN A 126 -8.03 -15.43 -10.13
N GLN A 127 -8.69 -15.13 -11.23
CA GLN A 127 -8.81 -13.78 -11.77
C GLN A 127 -10.28 -13.37 -11.78
N TRP A 128 -10.56 -12.17 -11.30
CA TRP A 128 -11.91 -11.63 -11.28
C TRP A 128 -12.00 -10.36 -12.09
N SER A 129 -13.03 -10.29 -12.92
CA SER A 129 -13.45 -9.08 -13.63
C SER A 129 -14.39 -8.23 -12.77
N VAL A 130 -14.74 -7.06 -13.25
CA VAL A 130 -15.75 -6.18 -12.61
C VAL A 130 -17.08 -6.91 -12.46
N ALA A 131 -17.47 -7.72 -13.43
CA ALA A 131 -18.70 -8.50 -13.40
C ALA A 131 -18.68 -9.58 -12.30
N ASP A 132 -17.54 -10.25 -12.11
CA ASP A 132 -17.39 -11.31 -11.08
C ASP A 132 -17.57 -10.81 -9.66
N VAL A 133 -17.36 -9.53 -9.43
CA VAL A 133 -17.53 -8.87 -8.13
C VAL A 133 -18.80 -8.02 -8.07
N ASN A 134 -19.70 -8.16 -9.05
CA ASN A 134 -20.92 -7.38 -9.21
C ASN A 134 -20.66 -5.86 -9.15
N GLY A 135 -19.56 -5.42 -9.75
CA GLY A 135 -19.21 -4.01 -9.91
C GLY A 135 -20.02 -3.38 -11.06
N ASP A 136 -20.12 -2.06 -11.02
CA ASP A 136 -20.69 -1.28 -12.12
C ASP A 136 -19.54 -0.71 -12.96
N PRO A 137 -19.39 -1.12 -14.22
CA PRO A 137 -18.33 -0.61 -15.09
C PRO A 137 -18.33 0.90 -15.26
N GLN A 138 -19.52 1.53 -15.20
CA GLN A 138 -19.64 2.98 -15.33
C GLN A 138 -19.08 3.74 -14.12
N GLN A 139 -18.95 3.07 -12.98
CA GLN A 139 -18.33 3.61 -11.76
C GLN A 139 -16.86 3.22 -11.61
N CYS A 140 -16.23 2.72 -12.66
CA CYS A 140 -14.84 2.33 -12.68
C CYS A 140 -13.99 3.22 -13.59
N GLY A 141 -12.68 3.31 -13.26
CA GLY A 141 -11.73 4.07 -14.06
C GLY A 141 -12.03 5.58 -14.14
N LEU A 142 -11.62 6.21 -15.23
CA LEU A 142 -11.76 7.65 -15.42
C LEU A 142 -13.22 8.11 -15.52
N SER A 143 -14.12 7.28 -16.06
CA SER A 143 -15.54 7.60 -16.18
C SER A 143 -16.23 7.63 -14.83
N GLY A 144 -15.85 6.73 -13.92
CA GLY A 144 -16.43 6.61 -12.59
C GLY A 144 -15.78 7.50 -11.52
N SER A 145 -14.68 8.18 -11.85
CA SER A 145 -14.01 9.05 -10.90
C SER A 145 -14.76 10.35 -10.66
N PRO A 146 -15.12 10.71 -9.44
CA PRO A 146 -15.72 11.99 -9.11
C PRO A 146 -14.72 13.16 -9.21
N THR A 147 -13.44 12.86 -9.24
CA THR A 147 -12.36 13.84 -9.37
C THR A 147 -11.66 13.68 -10.71
N LYS A 148 -11.33 14.81 -11.33
CA LYS A 148 -10.60 14.85 -12.60
C LYS A 148 -9.37 15.74 -12.44
N VAL A 149 -8.24 15.26 -12.93
CA VAL A 149 -7.01 16.08 -13.00
C VAL A 149 -7.27 17.25 -13.95
N LYS A 150 -7.22 18.46 -13.44
CA LYS A 150 -7.43 19.69 -14.23
C LYS A 150 -6.17 20.09 -14.97
N ALA A 151 -5.03 20.00 -14.32
CA ALA A 151 -3.73 20.35 -14.88
C ALA A 151 -2.62 19.65 -14.09
N VAL A 152 -1.51 19.37 -14.77
CA VAL A 152 -0.27 18.90 -14.17
C VAL A 152 0.79 19.95 -14.46
N GLN A 153 1.48 20.44 -13.42
CA GLN A 153 2.62 21.32 -13.55
C GLN A 153 3.87 20.54 -13.14
N ASN A 154 4.82 20.45 -14.03
CA ASN A 154 6.13 19.90 -13.71
C ASN A 154 6.94 20.97 -12.98
N ILE A 155 7.17 20.76 -11.69
CA ILE A 155 8.11 21.60 -10.94
C ILE A 155 9.50 21.03 -11.22
N VAL A 156 10.26 21.72 -12.03
CA VAL A 156 11.67 21.44 -12.22
C VAL A 156 12.41 22.11 -11.08
N PHE A 157 12.98 21.31 -10.19
CA PHE A 157 13.88 21.83 -9.17
C PHE A 157 15.13 22.36 -9.86
N GLN A 158 15.25 23.68 -9.93
CA GLN A 158 16.52 24.31 -10.30
C GLN A 158 17.42 24.25 -9.07
N ALA A 159 18.65 23.77 -9.26
CA ALA A 159 19.65 23.84 -8.21
C ALA A 159 19.83 25.32 -7.83
N LYS A 160 19.62 25.65 -6.56
CA LYS A 160 19.96 26.96 -6.03
C LYS A 160 21.49 27.15 -6.15
N GLU A 161 21.94 28.38 -6.26
CA GLU A 161 23.38 28.68 -6.23
C GLU A 161 24.03 28.09 -4.98
N SER A 162 25.17 27.43 -5.15
CA SER A 162 25.92 26.87 -4.04
C SER A 162 26.42 27.99 -3.13
N LYS A 163 26.15 27.87 -1.84
CA LYS A 163 26.71 28.77 -0.82
C LYS A 163 27.98 28.15 -0.25
N THR A 164 29.06 28.93 -0.26
CA THR A 164 30.28 28.54 0.45
C THR A 164 30.20 29.11 1.86
N LEU A 165 30.25 28.23 2.85
CA LEU A 165 30.21 28.58 4.26
C LEU A 165 31.60 28.43 4.87
N THR A 166 31.88 29.23 5.89
CA THR A 166 33.08 29.06 6.70
C THR A 166 32.74 28.17 7.93
N SER A 167 33.78 27.79 8.68
CA SER A 167 33.60 27.07 9.94
C SER A 167 33.25 28.00 11.13
N ALA A 168 32.86 29.23 10.86
CA ALA A 168 32.45 30.17 11.90
C ALA A 168 31.04 29.79 12.44
N ASP A 169 30.84 29.85 13.74
CA ASP A 169 29.59 29.50 14.41
C ASP A 169 28.37 30.24 13.82
N ALA A 170 28.56 31.51 13.43
CA ALA A 170 27.53 32.32 12.81
C ALA A 170 27.03 31.76 11.45
N ASP A 171 27.96 31.24 10.62
CA ASP A 171 27.61 30.64 9.32
C ASP A 171 26.85 29.33 9.50
N VAL A 172 27.27 28.52 10.47
CA VAL A 172 26.61 27.26 10.81
C VAL A 172 25.19 27.52 11.39
N GLU A 173 25.07 28.49 12.28
CA GLU A 173 23.76 28.88 12.86
C GLU A 173 22.81 29.39 11.77
N ASN A 174 23.27 30.22 10.85
CA ASN A 174 22.47 30.74 9.75
C ASN A 174 22.02 29.60 8.80
N LEU A 175 22.89 28.63 8.51
CA LEU A 175 22.54 27.47 7.71
C LEU A 175 21.44 26.66 8.37
N VAL A 176 21.57 26.37 9.67
CA VAL A 176 20.56 25.59 10.40
C VAL A 176 19.22 26.33 10.41
N LYS A 177 19.22 27.64 10.64
CA LYS A 177 17.99 28.45 10.58
C LYS A 177 17.35 28.40 9.20
N GLU A 178 18.14 28.55 8.11
CA GLU A 178 17.62 28.47 6.75
C GLU A 178 17.00 27.08 6.45
N LEU A 179 17.63 25.99 6.90
CA LEU A 179 17.11 24.63 6.71
C LEU A 179 15.79 24.40 7.47
N ILE A 180 15.64 24.99 8.65
CA ILE A 180 14.40 24.95 9.44
C ILE A 180 13.32 25.78 8.75
N ASP A 181 13.61 27.01 8.35
CA ASP A 181 12.66 27.92 7.70
C ASP A 181 12.13 27.35 6.39
N GLU A 182 13.00 26.67 5.62
CA GLU A 182 12.64 25.96 4.39
C GLU A 182 12.00 24.59 4.62
N LYS A 183 11.80 24.17 5.89
CA LYS A 183 11.22 22.87 6.28
C LYS A 183 11.95 21.65 5.70
N ILE A 184 13.27 21.76 5.55
CA ILE A 184 14.13 20.66 5.12
C ILE A 184 14.49 19.77 6.30
N ILE A 185 14.66 20.38 7.47
CA ILE A 185 14.88 19.73 8.76
C ILE A 185 13.91 20.31 9.80
N GLY A 186 13.46 19.46 10.73
CA GLY A 186 12.53 19.85 11.80
C GLY A 186 11.32 18.96 11.91
#